data_ad8bc7900863aa7871ab4b7a63aaf6b8
#
_entry.id   ad8bc7900863aa7871ab4b7a63aaf6b8
#
_cell.length_a   1.000
_cell.length_b   1.000
_cell.length_c   1.000
_cell.angle_alpha   90.00
_cell.angle_beta   90.00
_cell.angle_gamma   90.00
#
_symmetry.space_group_name_H-M   'P 1'
#
loop_
_entity.id
_entity.type
_entity.pdbx_description
1 polymer ?
#
loop_
_entity_poly.entity_id
_entity_poly.type
_entity_poly.pdbx_seq_one_letter_code
_entity_poly.pdbx_strand_id
1 'polypeptide(L)'
;MAGKIADVEKVILTASGGPFRDVKDLAEVSLADALNHPTWNMGPVVTINSATLVNKGLEIIEAHYLFDIPYNKIEAVIHPQSVVHSMVEFKDGSTIAQASPPNMKGPIAYAIAHPDRIAQAMPAIDWKSAHAWSFAPIDHERFPAVELAKRCGALGGAVAAMYNAANEVAVAAFMKEEIPFTAIVDTIEKTVTTLGGQAQSVVRDMKDVSAIENDARRVAQEALAKR
;
A
#
# COMPACT_ATOMS: atom_id res chain seq x y z
N MET A 1 14.52 -13.72 20.70
CA MET A 1 13.76 -14.14 19.50
C MET A 1 12.29 -13.98 19.80
N ALA A 2 11.53 -13.30 18.93
CA ALA A 2 10.11 -13.03 19.20
C ALA A 2 9.19 -14.23 18.93
N GLY A 3 9.64 -15.25 18.21
CA GLY A 3 8.89 -16.46 17.84
C GLY A 3 9.46 -17.11 16.58
N LYS A 4 8.86 -18.22 16.15
CA LYS A 4 9.19 -18.90 14.88
C LYS A 4 8.19 -18.46 13.82
N ILE A 5 8.58 -18.44 12.55
CA ILE A 5 7.69 -18.11 11.43
C ILE A 5 6.45 -19.05 11.37
N ALA A 6 6.62 -20.31 11.76
CA ALA A 6 5.55 -21.30 11.84
C ALA A 6 4.47 -20.99 12.92
N ASP A 7 4.77 -20.10 13.87
CA ASP A 7 3.84 -19.70 14.92
C ASP A 7 3.12 -18.38 14.59
N VAL A 8 3.45 -17.76 13.43
CA VAL A 8 2.77 -16.55 12.96
C VAL A 8 1.37 -16.88 12.50
N GLU A 9 0.37 -16.22 13.08
CA GLU A 9 -1.01 -16.30 12.66
C GLU A 9 -1.30 -15.32 11.55
N LYS A 10 -0.92 -14.05 11.75
CA LYS A 10 -1.03 -13.01 10.71
C LYS A 10 0.01 -11.90 10.86
N VAL A 11 0.23 -11.18 9.78
CA VAL A 11 0.97 -9.91 9.75
C VAL A 11 -0.02 -8.77 9.55
N ILE A 12 0.15 -7.70 10.31
CA ILE A 12 -0.72 -6.53 10.27
C ILE A 12 0.16 -5.32 9.90
N LEU A 13 -0.13 -4.71 8.75
CA LEU A 13 0.50 -3.49 8.30
C LEU A 13 -0.34 -2.29 8.75
N THR A 14 0.32 -1.21 9.12
CA THR A 14 -0.40 0.03 9.46
C THR A 14 -0.36 1.01 8.30
N ALA A 15 -1.42 1.78 8.14
CA ALA A 15 -1.51 2.91 7.23
C ALA A 15 -1.88 4.17 8.02
N SER A 16 -1.37 5.34 7.62
CA SER A 16 -1.79 6.63 8.22
C SER A 16 -3.28 6.93 7.98
N GLY A 17 -3.86 6.31 6.95
CA GLY A 17 -5.21 6.59 6.45
C GLY A 17 -5.29 7.78 5.51
N GLY A 18 -4.15 8.42 5.22
CA GLY A 18 -4.10 9.59 4.34
C GLY A 18 -4.91 10.79 4.88
N PRO A 19 -5.14 11.80 4.04
CA PRO A 19 -5.90 13.00 4.43
C PRO A 19 -7.43 12.77 4.47
N PHE A 20 -7.94 11.67 3.90
CA PHE A 20 -9.38 11.50 3.64
C PHE A 20 -10.07 10.47 4.54
N ARG A 21 -9.40 9.95 5.57
CA ARG A 21 -9.99 8.96 6.48
C ARG A 21 -11.32 9.40 7.09
N ASP A 22 -11.48 10.71 7.37
CA ASP A 22 -12.66 11.29 8.00
C ASP A 22 -13.59 12.01 6.99
N VAL A 23 -13.24 12.05 5.69
CA VAL A 23 -14.02 12.68 4.62
C VAL A 23 -15.08 11.71 4.11
N LYS A 24 -16.36 12.09 4.15
CA LYS A 24 -17.46 11.20 3.76
C LYS A 24 -17.60 11.05 2.24
N ASP A 25 -17.50 12.15 1.50
CA ASP A 25 -17.61 12.16 0.04
C ASP A 25 -16.24 12.39 -0.60
N LEU A 26 -15.75 11.36 -1.27
CA LEU A 26 -14.48 11.40 -1.97
C LEU A 26 -14.58 11.93 -3.41
N ALA A 27 -15.79 12.16 -3.92
CA ALA A 27 -15.98 12.67 -5.28
C ALA A 27 -15.56 14.14 -5.43
N GLU A 28 -15.64 14.92 -4.34
CA GLU A 28 -15.33 16.36 -4.33
C GLU A 28 -13.88 16.67 -3.92
N VAL A 29 -13.05 15.63 -3.71
CA VAL A 29 -11.66 15.79 -3.28
C VAL A 29 -10.82 16.39 -4.40
N SER A 30 -10.15 17.51 -4.10
CA SER A 30 -9.22 18.17 -5.03
C SER A 30 -7.81 17.56 -5.01
N LEU A 31 -7.03 17.85 -6.04
CA LEU A 31 -5.61 17.51 -6.08
C LEU A 31 -4.83 18.12 -4.89
N ALA A 32 -5.14 19.36 -4.53
CA ALA A 32 -4.50 20.04 -3.42
C ALA A 32 -4.75 19.33 -2.08
N ASP A 33 -5.99 18.84 -1.86
CA ASP A 33 -6.34 18.06 -0.67
C ASP A 33 -5.60 16.73 -0.65
N ALA A 34 -5.51 16.04 -1.79
CA ALA A 34 -4.82 14.75 -1.90
C ALA A 34 -3.31 14.86 -1.65
N LEU A 35 -2.71 15.98 -1.99
CA LEU A 35 -1.28 16.26 -1.77
C LEU A 35 -0.96 16.72 -0.34
N ASN A 36 -1.96 17.06 0.46
CA ASN A 36 -1.80 17.52 1.84
C ASN A 36 -1.76 16.36 2.84
N HIS A 37 -0.68 15.56 2.81
CA HIS A 37 -0.56 14.42 3.72
C HIS A 37 -0.30 14.87 5.17
N PRO A 38 -1.09 14.38 6.18
CA PRO A 38 -1.04 14.90 7.54
C PRO A 38 0.25 14.56 8.32
N THR A 39 0.99 13.53 7.90
CA THR A 39 2.13 12.99 8.68
C THR A 39 3.44 12.96 7.90
N TRP A 40 3.39 12.60 6.62
CA TRP A 40 4.57 12.33 5.79
C TRP A 40 4.78 13.40 4.73
N ASN A 41 6.04 13.83 4.57
CA ASN A 41 6.46 14.66 3.43
C ASN A 41 7.08 13.74 2.36
N MET A 42 6.32 13.48 1.30
CA MET A 42 6.64 12.52 0.25
C MET A 42 6.49 13.15 -1.14
N GLY A 43 7.00 12.46 -2.17
CA GLY A 43 6.72 12.85 -3.55
C GLY A 43 5.23 12.73 -3.90
N PRO A 44 4.74 13.49 -4.91
CA PRO A 44 3.31 13.60 -5.21
C PRO A 44 2.64 12.27 -5.50
N VAL A 45 3.28 11.38 -6.26
CA VAL A 45 2.74 10.05 -6.60
C VAL A 45 2.50 9.21 -5.33
N VAL A 46 3.50 9.13 -4.45
CA VAL A 46 3.38 8.35 -3.19
C VAL A 46 2.34 8.97 -2.27
N THR A 47 2.21 10.29 -2.25
CA THR A 47 1.21 11.00 -1.45
C THR A 47 -0.21 10.66 -1.92
N ILE A 48 -0.48 10.66 -3.23
CA ILE A 48 -1.76 10.26 -3.81
C ILE A 48 -2.02 8.76 -3.57
N ASN A 49 -1.01 7.91 -3.72
CA ASN A 49 -1.12 6.48 -3.42
C ASN A 49 -1.40 6.21 -1.94
N SER A 50 -0.92 7.06 -1.04
CA SER A 50 -1.27 7.02 0.38
C SER A 50 -2.73 7.43 0.61
N ALA A 51 -3.19 8.49 -0.06
CA ALA A 51 -4.56 8.99 0.03
C ALA A 51 -5.59 7.97 -0.46
N THR A 52 -5.29 7.24 -1.54
CA THR A 52 -6.14 6.17 -2.12
C THR A 52 -6.00 4.81 -1.41
N LEU A 53 -5.03 4.65 -0.52
CA LEU A 53 -4.55 3.38 0.04
C LEU A 53 -4.00 2.39 -1.02
N VAL A 54 -3.75 2.81 -2.25
CA VAL A 54 -3.03 2.01 -3.25
C VAL A 54 -1.63 1.65 -2.74
N ASN A 55 -0.94 2.59 -2.11
CA ASN A 55 0.38 2.31 -1.52
C ASN A 55 0.32 1.15 -0.52
N LYS A 56 -0.71 1.12 0.34
CA LYS A 56 -0.89 0.02 1.29
C LYS A 56 -1.21 -1.30 0.58
N GLY A 57 -1.96 -1.26 -0.52
CA GLY A 57 -2.17 -2.43 -1.39
C GLY A 57 -0.86 -2.97 -1.96
N LEU A 58 0.03 -2.11 -2.46
CA LEU A 58 1.35 -2.50 -2.95
C LEU A 58 2.22 -3.08 -1.83
N GLU A 59 2.22 -2.50 -0.64
CA GLU A 59 2.95 -3.02 0.52
C GLU A 59 2.45 -4.40 0.98
N ILE A 60 1.16 -4.71 0.83
CA ILE A 60 0.61 -6.05 1.10
C ILE A 60 1.15 -7.06 0.08
N ILE A 61 1.21 -6.70 -1.20
CA ILE A 61 1.80 -7.53 -2.25
C ILE A 61 3.28 -7.74 -1.95
N GLU A 62 4.00 -6.69 -1.59
CA GLU A 62 5.41 -6.74 -1.20
C GLU A 62 5.64 -7.66 0.00
N ALA A 63 4.84 -7.54 1.05
CA ALA A 63 4.93 -8.38 2.24
C ALA A 63 4.70 -9.87 1.93
N HIS A 64 3.77 -10.18 1.02
CA HIS A 64 3.59 -11.55 0.54
C HIS A 64 4.86 -12.12 -0.07
N TYR A 65 5.48 -11.40 -1.01
CA TYR A 65 6.69 -11.86 -1.70
C TYR A 65 7.93 -11.88 -0.82
N LEU A 66 8.10 -10.90 0.07
CA LEU A 66 9.28 -10.82 0.94
C LEU A 66 9.27 -11.87 2.05
N PHE A 67 8.11 -12.22 2.57
CA PHE A 67 7.98 -13.07 3.76
C PHE A 67 7.30 -14.41 3.50
N ASP A 68 6.89 -14.68 2.26
CA ASP A 68 6.14 -15.89 1.87
C ASP A 68 4.89 -16.13 2.73
N ILE A 69 4.16 -15.03 3.05
CA ILE A 69 2.96 -15.06 3.86
C ILE A 69 1.74 -14.98 2.93
N PRO A 70 0.78 -15.88 3.01
CA PRO A 70 -0.40 -15.85 2.14
C PRO A 70 -1.26 -14.60 2.39
N TYR A 71 -1.90 -14.05 1.36
CA TYR A 71 -2.67 -12.80 1.41
C TYR A 71 -3.77 -12.78 2.47
N ASN A 72 -4.40 -13.91 2.76
CA ASN A 72 -5.41 -14.04 3.80
C ASN A 72 -4.85 -13.94 5.22
N LYS A 73 -3.53 -13.94 5.38
CA LYS A 73 -2.81 -13.73 6.64
C LYS A 73 -2.13 -12.36 6.71
N ILE A 74 -2.36 -11.48 5.74
CA ILE A 74 -1.85 -10.12 5.75
C ILE A 74 -3.05 -9.17 5.87
N GLU A 75 -3.10 -8.43 6.96
CA GLU A 75 -4.12 -7.41 7.22
C GLU A 75 -3.54 -6.01 7.17
N ALA A 76 -4.39 -5.00 7.01
CA ALA A 76 -4.00 -3.62 7.15
C ALA A 76 -5.00 -2.88 8.06
N VAL A 77 -4.48 -1.97 8.88
CA VAL A 77 -5.27 -1.12 9.78
C VAL A 77 -4.84 0.33 9.66
N ILE A 78 -5.77 1.24 9.95
CA ILE A 78 -5.47 2.68 10.04
C ILE A 78 -4.84 2.97 11.40
N HIS A 79 -3.68 3.62 11.38
CA HIS A 79 -2.96 4.12 12.54
C HIS A 79 -2.45 5.55 12.25
N PRO A 80 -3.25 6.59 12.57
CA PRO A 80 -2.96 7.96 12.16
C PRO A 80 -1.61 8.50 12.66
N GLN A 81 -1.19 8.09 13.85
CA GLN A 81 0.06 8.55 14.47
C GLN A 81 1.29 8.00 13.76
N SER A 82 1.16 6.93 12.98
CA SER A 82 2.24 6.29 12.21
C SER A 82 3.49 5.97 13.04
N VAL A 83 3.31 5.63 14.31
CA VAL A 83 4.39 5.23 15.24
C VAL A 83 4.58 3.72 15.22
N VAL A 84 3.51 2.95 15.19
CA VAL A 84 3.55 1.51 14.94
C VAL A 84 3.48 1.30 13.42
N HIS A 85 4.47 0.59 12.85
CA HIS A 85 4.57 0.41 11.40
C HIS A 85 4.11 -0.97 10.93
N SER A 86 4.30 -1.98 11.77
CA SER A 86 3.82 -3.34 11.52
C SER A 86 3.63 -4.09 12.83
N MET A 87 2.79 -5.14 12.79
CA MET A 87 2.57 -6.03 13.92
C MET A 87 2.58 -7.48 13.41
N VAL A 88 3.02 -8.39 14.27
CA VAL A 88 2.95 -9.84 14.05
C VAL A 88 2.10 -10.44 15.15
N GLU A 89 0.98 -11.05 14.78
CA GLU A 89 0.12 -11.81 15.69
C GLU A 89 0.52 -13.28 15.61
N PHE A 90 0.66 -13.90 16.77
CA PHE A 90 1.00 -15.30 16.91
C PHE A 90 -0.23 -16.16 17.25
N LYS A 91 -0.12 -17.47 17.05
CA LYS A 91 -1.19 -18.45 17.30
C LYS A 91 -1.71 -18.47 18.74
N ASP A 92 -0.91 -18.01 19.70
CA ASP A 92 -1.29 -17.88 21.10
C ASP A 92 -2.08 -16.58 21.40
N GLY A 93 -2.34 -15.75 20.37
CA GLY A 93 -3.04 -14.48 20.47
C GLY A 93 -2.15 -13.31 20.89
N SER A 94 -0.85 -13.53 21.15
CA SER A 94 0.06 -12.43 21.45
C SER A 94 0.40 -11.64 20.19
N THR A 95 0.61 -10.32 20.33
CA THR A 95 0.99 -9.45 19.22
C THR A 95 2.27 -8.70 19.56
N ILE A 96 3.22 -8.71 18.63
CA ILE A 96 4.46 -7.92 18.73
C ILE A 96 4.41 -6.83 17.67
N ALA A 97 4.65 -5.59 18.10
CA ALA A 97 4.65 -4.41 17.24
C ALA A 97 6.06 -3.85 17.05
N GLN A 98 6.38 -3.46 15.80
CA GLN A 98 7.53 -2.62 15.52
C GLN A 98 7.09 -1.17 15.61
N ALA A 99 7.67 -0.43 16.55
CA ALA A 99 7.33 0.97 16.81
C ALA A 99 8.57 1.87 16.74
N SER A 100 8.44 3.00 16.07
CA SER A 100 9.43 4.07 16.00
C SER A 100 8.78 5.37 15.54
N PRO A 101 9.37 6.53 15.78
CA PRO A 101 8.89 7.76 15.13
C PRO A 101 8.88 7.61 13.61
N PRO A 102 7.91 8.25 12.89
CA PRO A 102 7.77 8.15 11.44
C PRO A 102 8.98 8.80 10.73
N ASN A 103 9.98 7.99 10.41
CA ASN A 103 11.23 8.43 9.79
C ASN A 103 11.85 7.33 8.96
N MET A 104 12.03 7.59 7.65
CA MET A 104 12.64 6.62 6.73
C MET A 104 14.13 6.32 6.98
N LYS A 105 14.83 7.15 7.75
CA LYS A 105 16.23 6.87 8.11
C LYS A 105 16.40 5.56 8.88
N GLY A 106 15.42 5.20 9.70
CA GLY A 106 15.46 3.95 10.48
C GLY A 106 15.47 2.70 9.61
N PRO A 107 14.44 2.45 8.79
CA PRO A 107 14.39 1.27 7.93
C PRO A 107 15.51 1.26 6.88
N ILE A 108 15.91 2.40 6.33
CA ILE A 108 17.03 2.50 5.37
C ILE A 108 18.35 2.11 6.06
N ALA A 109 18.63 2.66 7.24
CA ALA A 109 19.84 2.33 7.98
C ALA A 109 19.89 0.84 8.35
N TYR A 110 18.74 0.26 8.73
CA TYR A 110 18.68 -1.16 9.04
C TYR A 110 18.86 -2.04 7.80
N ALA A 111 18.28 -1.67 6.66
CA ALA A 111 18.45 -2.41 5.41
C ALA A 111 19.92 -2.43 4.94
N ILE A 112 20.64 -1.32 5.13
CA ILE A 112 22.06 -1.22 4.75
C ILE A 112 22.96 -2.02 5.69
N ALA A 113 22.66 -2.01 6.99
CA ALA A 113 23.53 -2.60 8.01
C ALA A 113 23.10 -4.00 8.48
N HIS A 114 22.01 -4.54 7.93
CA HIS A 114 21.46 -5.84 8.37
C HIS A 114 22.55 -6.93 8.50
N PRO A 115 22.58 -7.71 9.61
CA PRO A 115 21.60 -7.73 10.71
C PRO A 115 21.87 -6.71 11.83
N ASP A 116 22.89 -5.89 11.72
CA ASP A 116 23.30 -4.92 12.73
C ASP A 116 22.39 -3.69 12.72
N ARG A 117 22.42 -2.93 13.82
CA ARG A 117 21.68 -1.67 13.95
C ARG A 117 22.64 -0.50 14.12
N ILE A 118 22.49 0.51 13.24
CA ILE A 118 23.28 1.75 13.31
C ILE A 118 22.81 2.57 14.51
N ALA A 119 23.74 2.90 15.40
CA ALA A 119 23.43 3.73 16.56
C ALA A 119 22.95 5.12 16.13
N GLN A 120 21.88 5.62 16.75
CA GLN A 120 21.36 6.95 16.54
C GLN A 120 20.93 7.27 15.07
N ALA A 121 20.60 6.26 14.28
CA ALA A 121 20.13 6.45 12.90
C ALA A 121 18.89 7.37 12.82
N MET A 122 18.05 7.35 13.85
CA MET A 122 16.88 8.23 14.01
C MET A 122 16.62 8.52 15.50
N PRO A 123 15.84 9.56 15.85
CA PRO A 123 15.39 9.79 17.23
C PRO A 123 14.59 8.60 17.78
N ALA A 124 14.75 8.30 19.06
CA ALA A 124 13.91 7.33 19.75
C ALA A 124 12.56 7.93 20.17
N ILE A 125 11.59 7.08 20.51
CA ILE A 125 10.34 7.50 21.16
C ILE A 125 10.69 8.05 22.56
N ASP A 126 10.11 9.21 22.90
CA ASP A 126 10.27 9.79 24.22
C ASP A 126 9.28 9.14 25.22
N TRP A 127 9.74 8.10 25.89
CA TRP A 127 8.93 7.39 26.89
C TRP A 127 8.69 8.14 28.20
N LYS A 128 9.20 9.37 28.34
CA LYS A 128 8.91 10.24 29.50
C LYS A 128 7.59 10.99 29.33
N SER A 129 7.05 11.03 28.13
CA SER A 129 5.78 11.64 27.79
C SER A 129 4.68 10.60 27.69
N ALA A 130 3.43 10.98 27.98
CA ALA A 130 2.27 10.12 27.76
C ALA A 130 1.98 9.97 26.25
N HIS A 131 1.67 8.76 25.82
CA HIS A 131 1.32 8.45 24.44
C HIS A 131 -0.05 7.81 24.35
N ALA A 132 -0.83 8.17 23.31
CA ALA A 132 -2.06 7.50 22.94
C ALA A 132 -1.97 7.11 21.46
N TRP A 133 -2.09 5.81 21.16
CA TRP A 133 -2.06 5.26 19.82
C TRP A 133 -3.39 4.61 19.51
N SER A 134 -3.97 4.97 18.39
CA SER A 134 -5.26 4.47 17.95
C SER A 134 -5.13 3.62 16.70
N PHE A 135 -5.98 2.60 16.61
CA PHE A 135 -6.09 1.71 15.47
C PHE A 135 -7.56 1.59 15.09
N ALA A 136 -7.83 1.60 13.78
CA ALA A 136 -9.17 1.42 13.24
C ALA A 136 -9.14 0.51 12.01
N PRO A 137 -10.21 -0.21 11.71
CA PRO A 137 -10.32 -0.95 10.45
C PRO A 137 -10.32 0.01 9.26
N ILE A 138 -9.91 -0.49 8.09
CA ILE A 138 -10.07 0.21 6.82
C ILE A 138 -11.54 0.12 6.40
N ASP A 139 -12.10 1.23 5.95
CA ASP A 139 -13.38 1.28 5.25
C ASP A 139 -13.17 0.87 3.79
N HIS A 140 -13.36 -0.42 3.50
CA HIS A 140 -13.11 -0.99 2.17
C HIS A 140 -14.14 -0.56 1.12
N GLU A 141 -15.31 -0.06 1.52
CA GLU A 141 -16.29 0.50 0.57
C GLU A 141 -15.79 1.84 0.01
N ARG A 142 -15.23 2.68 0.88
CA ARG A 142 -14.66 3.97 0.48
C ARG A 142 -13.25 3.85 -0.12
N PHE A 143 -12.45 2.89 0.36
CA PHE A 143 -11.06 2.67 -0.05
C PHE A 143 -10.85 1.22 -0.52
N PRO A 144 -11.36 0.86 -1.71
CA PRO A 144 -11.31 -0.52 -2.20
C PRO A 144 -9.92 -0.98 -2.67
N ALA A 145 -8.94 -0.09 -2.74
CA ALA A 145 -7.62 -0.36 -3.31
C ALA A 145 -6.90 -1.54 -2.63
N VAL A 146 -7.04 -1.70 -1.30
CA VAL A 146 -6.37 -2.75 -0.53
C VAL A 146 -6.93 -4.13 -0.91
N GLU A 147 -8.25 -4.29 -0.94
CA GLU A 147 -8.87 -5.55 -1.32
C GLU A 147 -8.66 -5.87 -2.80
N LEU A 148 -8.65 -4.84 -3.66
CA LEU A 148 -8.28 -5.01 -5.06
C LEU A 148 -6.85 -5.53 -5.21
N ALA A 149 -5.89 -4.97 -4.47
CA ALA A 149 -4.50 -5.42 -4.47
C ALA A 149 -4.35 -6.88 -4.01
N LYS A 150 -5.04 -7.28 -2.94
CA LYS A 150 -5.07 -8.68 -2.47
C LYS A 150 -5.62 -9.61 -3.54
N ARG A 151 -6.71 -9.24 -4.21
CA ARG A 151 -7.27 -10.01 -5.32
C ARG A 151 -6.28 -10.14 -6.47
N CYS A 152 -5.62 -9.04 -6.86
CA CYS A 152 -4.60 -9.05 -7.91
C CYS A 152 -3.42 -9.96 -7.56
N GLY A 153 -2.93 -9.87 -6.33
CA GLY A 153 -1.84 -10.72 -5.86
C GLY A 153 -2.22 -12.20 -5.81
N ALA A 154 -3.43 -12.53 -5.34
CA ALA A 154 -3.94 -13.89 -5.28
C ALA A 154 -4.16 -14.54 -6.66
N LEU A 155 -4.43 -13.75 -7.70
CA LEU A 155 -4.48 -14.22 -9.09
C LEU A 155 -3.10 -14.65 -9.61
N GLY A 156 -2.03 -14.12 -9.03
CA GLY A 156 -0.66 -14.47 -9.39
C GLY A 156 -0.20 -13.92 -10.75
N GLY A 157 0.86 -14.51 -11.29
CA GLY A 157 1.46 -14.06 -12.55
C GLY A 157 1.86 -12.59 -12.49
N ALA A 158 1.55 -11.82 -13.54
CA ALA A 158 1.86 -10.40 -13.61
C ALA A 158 0.68 -9.48 -13.24
N VAL A 159 -0.39 -9.99 -12.59
CA VAL A 159 -1.57 -9.18 -12.27
C VAL A 159 -1.23 -8.07 -11.28
N ALA A 160 -0.30 -8.31 -10.35
CA ALA A 160 0.22 -7.27 -9.46
C ALA A 160 0.95 -6.15 -10.22
N ALA A 161 1.69 -6.47 -11.28
CA ALA A 161 2.33 -5.48 -12.15
C ALA A 161 1.29 -4.66 -12.94
N MET A 162 0.21 -5.29 -13.41
CA MET A 162 -0.92 -4.57 -14.03
C MET A 162 -1.56 -3.57 -13.09
N TYR A 163 -1.80 -3.97 -11.83
CA TYR A 163 -2.34 -3.09 -10.80
C TYR A 163 -1.49 -1.81 -10.68
N ASN A 164 -0.18 -1.97 -10.57
CA ASN A 164 0.72 -0.81 -10.45
C ASN A 164 0.78 0.02 -11.74
N ALA A 165 0.89 -0.62 -12.92
CA ALA A 165 0.96 0.10 -14.19
C ALA A 165 -0.32 0.90 -14.48
N ALA A 166 -1.50 0.37 -14.16
CA ALA A 166 -2.76 1.09 -14.25
C ALA A 166 -2.85 2.24 -13.25
N ASN A 167 -2.35 2.04 -12.01
CA ASN A 167 -2.26 3.09 -11.01
C ASN A 167 -1.39 4.26 -11.49
N GLU A 168 -0.23 4.01 -12.06
CA GLU A 168 0.64 5.07 -12.59
C GLU A 168 -0.08 5.96 -13.61
N VAL A 169 -0.83 5.35 -14.53
CA VAL A 169 -1.63 6.09 -15.54
C VAL A 169 -2.74 6.90 -14.88
N ALA A 170 -3.49 6.30 -13.96
CA ALA A 170 -4.60 6.96 -13.31
C ALA A 170 -4.14 8.12 -12.40
N VAL A 171 -3.06 7.92 -11.62
CA VAL A 171 -2.47 8.97 -10.80
C VAL A 171 -1.95 10.12 -11.66
N ALA A 172 -1.31 9.82 -12.80
CA ALA A 172 -0.83 10.85 -13.73
C ALA A 172 -2.00 11.68 -14.32
N ALA A 173 -3.13 11.06 -14.63
CA ALA A 173 -4.34 11.75 -15.09
C ALA A 173 -4.99 12.59 -13.97
N PHE A 174 -5.05 12.08 -12.74
CA PHE A 174 -5.53 12.84 -11.60
C PHE A 174 -4.64 14.05 -11.29
N MET A 175 -3.33 13.92 -11.39
CA MET A 175 -2.37 15.03 -11.21
C MET A 175 -2.54 16.14 -12.26
N LYS A 176 -3.11 15.83 -13.42
CA LYS A 176 -3.49 16.80 -14.45
C LYS A 176 -4.94 17.31 -14.31
N GLU A 177 -5.64 16.86 -13.28
CA GLU A 177 -7.06 17.19 -13.05
C GLU A 177 -7.98 16.70 -14.19
N GLU A 178 -7.57 15.67 -14.94
CA GLU A 178 -8.33 15.06 -16.03
C GLU A 178 -9.42 14.11 -15.53
N ILE A 179 -9.27 13.60 -14.29
CA ILE A 179 -10.21 12.66 -13.66
C ILE A 179 -10.43 12.99 -12.18
N PRO A 180 -11.59 12.64 -11.58
CA PRO A 180 -11.80 12.77 -10.15
C PRO A 180 -11.02 11.72 -9.35
N PHE A 181 -10.83 11.95 -8.05
CA PHE A 181 -10.06 11.09 -7.15
C PHE A 181 -10.53 9.63 -7.14
N THR A 182 -11.84 9.39 -7.09
CA THR A 182 -12.43 8.04 -7.08
C THR A 182 -12.12 7.26 -8.36
N ALA A 183 -11.94 7.96 -9.48
CA ALA A 183 -11.62 7.36 -10.77
C ALA A 183 -10.24 6.66 -10.80
N ILE A 184 -9.36 6.94 -9.84
CA ILE A 184 -8.05 6.29 -9.78
C ILE A 184 -8.23 4.78 -9.58
N VAL A 185 -8.92 4.38 -8.53
CA VAL A 185 -9.11 2.95 -8.22
C VAL A 185 -10.05 2.26 -9.22
N ASP A 186 -11.08 2.94 -9.70
CA ASP A 186 -11.95 2.43 -10.77
C ASP A 186 -11.16 2.08 -12.04
N THR A 187 -10.18 2.91 -12.40
CA THR A 187 -9.34 2.67 -13.59
C THR A 187 -8.46 1.45 -13.41
N ILE A 188 -7.90 1.28 -12.21
CA ILE A 188 -7.11 0.07 -11.87
C ILE A 188 -8.01 -1.16 -11.98
N GLU A 189 -9.18 -1.15 -11.35
CA GLU A 189 -10.10 -2.30 -11.36
C GLU A 189 -10.57 -2.67 -12.77
N LYS A 190 -10.94 -1.66 -13.59
CA LYS A 190 -11.30 -1.88 -14.99
C LYS A 190 -10.17 -2.52 -15.78
N THR A 191 -8.95 -2.05 -15.61
CA THR A 191 -7.77 -2.55 -16.33
C THR A 191 -7.50 -4.01 -15.95
N VAL A 192 -7.47 -4.31 -14.66
CA VAL A 192 -7.25 -5.66 -14.15
C VAL A 192 -8.37 -6.59 -14.58
N THR A 193 -9.63 -6.17 -14.55
CA THR A 193 -10.77 -6.97 -15.01
C THR A 193 -10.67 -7.29 -16.50
N THR A 194 -10.23 -6.33 -17.32
CA THR A 194 -10.10 -6.49 -18.77
C THR A 194 -8.96 -7.45 -19.15
N LEU A 195 -7.84 -7.39 -18.46
CA LEU A 195 -6.61 -8.09 -18.81
C LEU A 195 -6.27 -9.27 -17.89
N GLY A 196 -6.90 -9.37 -16.71
CA GLY A 196 -6.49 -10.30 -15.66
C GLY A 196 -6.43 -11.76 -16.09
N GLY A 197 -7.33 -12.18 -16.97
CA GLY A 197 -7.32 -13.53 -17.55
C GLY A 197 -6.12 -13.81 -18.46
N GLN A 198 -5.52 -12.77 -19.06
CA GLN A 198 -4.33 -12.90 -19.91
C GLN A 198 -3.03 -12.90 -19.10
N ALA A 199 -3.05 -12.26 -17.94
CA ALA A 199 -1.87 -12.11 -17.07
C ALA A 199 -1.57 -13.32 -16.19
N GLN A 200 -2.45 -14.28 -16.11
CA GLN A 200 -2.20 -15.57 -15.45
C GLN A 200 -1.21 -16.45 -16.19
N SER A 201 -0.72 -16.01 -17.36
CA SER A 201 0.38 -16.69 -18.05
C SER A 201 1.66 -16.63 -17.21
N VAL A 202 2.46 -17.68 -17.26
CA VAL A 202 3.73 -17.79 -16.54
C VAL A 202 4.65 -16.64 -16.95
N VAL A 203 5.00 -15.78 -16.00
CA VAL A 203 6.02 -14.75 -16.19
C VAL A 203 7.39 -15.42 -16.19
N ARG A 204 8.11 -15.34 -17.30
CA ARG A 204 9.39 -16.02 -17.51
C ARG A 204 10.57 -15.09 -17.31
N ASP A 205 10.41 -13.84 -17.70
CA ASP A 205 11.47 -12.82 -17.63
C ASP A 205 10.89 -11.39 -17.56
N MET A 206 11.76 -10.41 -17.48
CA MET A 206 11.40 -8.99 -17.43
C MET A 206 10.75 -8.48 -18.72
N LYS A 207 10.91 -9.16 -19.85
CA LYS A 207 10.25 -8.76 -21.11
C LYS A 207 8.76 -9.08 -21.05
N ASP A 208 8.41 -10.23 -20.46
CA ASP A 208 7.01 -10.60 -20.22
C ASP A 208 6.34 -9.55 -19.30
N VAL A 209 7.00 -9.16 -18.20
CA VAL A 209 6.50 -8.11 -17.30
C VAL A 209 6.30 -6.80 -18.06
N SER A 210 7.31 -6.33 -18.79
CA SER A 210 7.24 -5.06 -19.52
C SER A 210 6.14 -5.06 -20.60
N ALA A 211 5.93 -6.17 -21.29
CA ALA A 211 4.85 -6.31 -22.27
C ALA A 211 3.47 -6.17 -21.60
N ILE A 212 3.28 -6.85 -20.47
CA ILE A 212 2.03 -6.81 -19.70
C ILE A 212 1.78 -5.43 -19.11
N GLU A 213 2.80 -4.76 -18.57
CA GLU A 213 2.68 -3.39 -18.08
C GLU A 213 2.31 -2.41 -19.20
N ASN A 214 2.88 -2.55 -20.40
CA ASN A 214 2.53 -1.72 -21.55
C ASN A 214 1.08 -1.93 -21.98
N ASP A 215 0.61 -3.17 -22.00
CA ASP A 215 -0.81 -3.46 -22.26
C ASP A 215 -1.72 -2.88 -21.18
N ALA A 216 -1.33 -2.99 -19.91
CA ALA A 216 -2.08 -2.40 -18.81
C ALA A 216 -2.17 -0.87 -18.93
N ARG A 217 -1.05 -0.20 -19.24
CA ARG A 217 -1.06 1.26 -19.45
C ARG A 217 -1.96 1.65 -20.63
N ARG A 218 -1.90 0.92 -21.75
CA ARG A 218 -2.77 1.16 -22.90
C ARG A 218 -4.25 1.02 -22.54
N VAL A 219 -4.63 -0.07 -21.87
CA VAL A 219 -6.04 -0.30 -21.47
C VAL A 219 -6.50 0.73 -20.44
N ALA A 220 -5.64 1.13 -19.50
CA ALA A 220 -5.94 2.20 -18.56
C ALA A 220 -6.21 3.53 -19.29
N GLN A 221 -5.37 3.90 -20.26
CA GLN A 221 -5.56 5.12 -21.08
C GLN A 221 -6.87 5.05 -21.88
N GLU A 222 -7.20 3.90 -22.49
CA GLU A 222 -8.46 3.70 -23.21
C GLU A 222 -9.69 3.80 -22.27
N ALA A 223 -9.55 3.32 -21.02
CA ALA A 223 -10.61 3.40 -20.02
C ALA A 223 -10.86 4.85 -19.56
N LEU A 224 -9.82 5.67 -19.51
CA LEU A 224 -9.91 7.10 -19.21
C LEU A 224 -10.52 7.90 -20.37
N ALA A 225 -10.15 7.59 -21.61
CA ALA A 225 -10.66 8.29 -22.80
C ALA A 225 -12.17 8.05 -23.07
N LYS A 226 -12.78 7.05 -22.45
CA LYS A 226 -14.20 6.68 -22.58
C LYS A 226 -15.08 7.25 -21.44
N ARG A 227 -14.51 8.03 -20.54
CA ARG A 227 -15.24 8.74 -19.46
C ARG A 227 -15.72 10.10 -19.92
#